data_4b32b01211faab74b6be55232f417473
#
_entry.id   4b32b01211faab74b6be55232f417473
#
_cell.length_a   1.000
_cell.length_b   1.000
_cell.length_c   1.000
_cell.angle_alpha   90.00
_cell.angle_beta   90.00
_cell.angle_gamma   90.00
#
_symmetry.space_group_name_H-M   'P 1'
#
loop_
_entity.id
_entity.type
_entity.pdbx_description
1 polymer ?
#
loop_
_entity_poly.entity_id
_entity_poly.type
_entity_poly.pdbx_seq_one_letter_code
_entity_poly.pdbx_strand_id
1 'polypeptide(L)'
;MKIKTITISLFVIALLGLIGYRVFSNAEESAKNNKKGDKKPPMMVDAVIVSEKDFANTISLSGSIEANENVEIRSEVSGIVEKIYFTEGTNVSKGQVLLKVNDIELRAQLSQAQTRQSLASENDRRAKLLLQKEAISQEEYDIASAEYRSLKAQTQLIQAQIAKTTIRAPFSGKIGLRNISPGTYVTPTTLITKLVSSNQVKISFSIPEKYASEVENNTNIQFTIPNNPEKFTAKIYAIEPEIETSTRTLKIRAIAENPNGKLLAGTFATIELPLKNIKGAIQIPSEAVVPVQDGKVVYIANNGKAKEVKIETITRT
;
A
#
# COMPACT_ATOMS: atom_id res chain seq x y z
N MET A 1 43.91 -83.06 58.91
CA MET A 1 43.37 -81.67 58.78
C MET A 1 44.40 -80.63 58.35
N LYS A 2 45.68 -80.99 57.95
CA LYS A 2 46.71 -79.96 57.61
C LYS A 2 46.95 -79.75 56.15
N ILE A 3 46.41 -80.55 55.22
CA ILE A 3 46.62 -80.41 53.78
C ILE A 3 45.66 -79.39 53.12
N LYS A 4 44.39 -79.34 53.57
CA LYS A 4 43.38 -78.37 53.05
C LYS A 4 43.68 -76.91 53.40
N THR A 5 44.37 -76.63 54.50
CA THR A 5 44.72 -75.26 54.88
C THR A 5 45.93 -74.74 54.07
N ILE A 6 46.83 -75.60 53.65
CA ILE A 6 47.98 -75.25 52.82
C ILE A 6 47.56 -74.97 51.41
N THR A 7 46.60 -75.73 50.84
CA THR A 7 46.12 -75.46 49.48
C THR A 7 45.27 -74.17 49.37
N ILE A 8 44.49 -73.82 50.39
CA ILE A 8 43.76 -72.56 50.42
C ILE A 8 44.70 -71.35 50.60
N SER A 9 45.75 -71.47 51.37
CA SER A 9 46.71 -70.42 51.56
C SER A 9 47.52 -70.11 50.24
N LEU A 10 47.86 -71.20 49.53
CA LEU A 10 48.55 -71.07 48.24
C LEU A 10 47.66 -70.42 47.16
N PHE A 11 46.37 -70.68 47.17
CA PHE A 11 45.39 -70.09 46.28
C PHE A 11 45.15 -68.60 46.58
N VAL A 12 45.11 -68.21 47.84
CA VAL A 12 44.99 -66.82 48.24
C VAL A 12 46.23 -65.99 47.86
N ILE A 13 47.44 -66.58 48.02
CA ILE A 13 48.69 -65.89 47.61
C ILE A 13 48.74 -65.72 46.06
N ALA A 14 48.33 -66.74 45.29
CA ALA A 14 48.23 -66.63 43.82
C ALA A 14 47.21 -65.57 43.37
N LEU A 15 46.06 -65.49 44.08
CA LEU A 15 45.01 -64.51 43.78
C LEU A 15 45.48 -63.07 44.10
N LEU A 16 46.16 -62.90 45.21
CA LEU A 16 46.79 -61.61 45.58
C LEU A 16 47.89 -61.21 44.61
N GLY A 17 48.70 -62.14 44.13
CA GLY A 17 49.67 -61.91 43.06
C GLY A 17 49.05 -61.48 41.74
N LEU A 18 47.95 -62.08 41.33
CA LEU A 18 47.20 -61.71 40.13
C LEU A 18 46.53 -60.32 40.26
N ILE A 19 45.99 -60.01 41.42
CA ILE A 19 45.40 -58.68 41.67
C ILE A 19 46.51 -57.59 41.68
N GLY A 20 47.64 -57.89 42.32
CA GLY A 20 48.81 -56.99 42.33
C GLY A 20 49.34 -56.74 40.93
N TYR A 21 49.46 -57.79 40.10
CA TYR A 21 49.93 -57.67 38.71
C TYR A 21 48.93 -56.88 37.86
N ARG A 22 47.64 -57.08 38.06
CA ARG A 22 46.57 -56.35 37.33
C ARG A 22 46.52 -54.86 37.72
N VAL A 23 46.68 -54.56 38.99
CA VAL A 23 46.76 -53.15 39.48
C VAL A 23 47.98 -52.43 38.94
N PHE A 24 49.15 -53.16 38.91
CA PHE A 24 50.40 -52.60 38.41
C PHE A 24 50.36 -52.40 36.89
N SER A 25 49.82 -53.35 36.10
CA SER A 25 49.67 -53.23 34.66
C SER A 25 48.68 -52.11 34.26
N ASN A 26 47.56 -51.97 35.01
CA ASN A 26 46.62 -50.86 34.77
C ASN A 26 47.19 -49.49 35.17
N ALA A 27 48.10 -49.43 36.11
CA ALA A 27 48.78 -48.19 36.49
C ALA A 27 49.78 -47.74 35.42
N GLU A 28 50.45 -48.66 34.70
CA GLU A 28 51.33 -48.34 33.56
C GLU A 28 50.53 -47.93 32.31
N GLU A 29 49.38 -48.53 32.04
CA GLU A 29 48.50 -48.11 30.95
C GLU A 29 47.88 -46.71 31.18
N SER A 30 47.47 -46.41 32.43
CA SER A 30 46.98 -45.10 32.80
C SER A 30 48.02 -43.98 32.73
N ALA A 31 49.35 -44.34 33.03
CA ALA A 31 50.45 -43.38 32.91
C ALA A 31 50.88 -43.12 31.47
N LYS A 32 50.67 -44.06 30.54
CA LYS A 32 50.97 -43.86 29.11
C LYS A 32 49.84 -43.08 28.38
N ASN A 33 48.60 -43.18 28.85
CA ASN A 33 47.48 -42.49 28.23
C ASN A 33 47.41 -40.99 28.63
N ASN A 34 48.00 -40.61 29.76
CA ASN A 34 47.95 -39.24 30.23
C ASN A 34 49.05 -38.32 29.65
N LYS A 35 49.92 -38.81 28.77
CA LYS A 35 50.99 -38.03 28.08
C LYS A 35 50.75 -37.72 26.62
N LYS A 36 49.70 -38.25 26.02
CA LYS A 36 49.21 -37.76 24.71
C LYS A 36 48.10 -36.72 25.01
N GLY A 37 48.46 -35.49 25.29
CA GLY A 37 47.56 -34.38 25.12
C GLY A 37 47.09 -34.44 23.68
N ASP A 38 45.81 -34.79 23.49
CA ASP A 38 45.10 -34.73 22.23
C ASP A 38 45.26 -33.33 21.64
N LYS A 39 46.32 -33.08 20.90
CA LYS A 39 46.33 -32.04 19.91
C LYS A 39 45.35 -32.51 18.82
N LYS A 40 44.07 -32.16 18.99
CA LYS A 40 43.11 -32.30 17.90
C LYS A 40 43.73 -31.74 16.65
N PRO A 41 43.70 -32.42 15.55
CA PRO A 41 44.24 -31.90 14.30
C PRO A 41 43.65 -30.54 14.04
N PRO A 42 44.39 -29.56 13.51
CA PRO A 42 43.85 -28.25 13.19
C PRO A 42 42.65 -28.43 12.24
N MET A 43 41.51 -27.93 12.66
CA MET A 43 40.30 -27.98 11.85
C MET A 43 40.46 -26.95 10.73
N MET A 44 40.32 -27.39 9.48
CA MET A 44 40.27 -26.47 8.35
C MET A 44 38.98 -25.67 8.44
N VAL A 45 39.12 -24.37 8.34
CA VAL A 45 37.99 -23.43 8.35
C VAL A 45 38.14 -22.47 7.17
N ASP A 46 37.05 -22.13 6.54
CA ASP A 46 37.01 -21.07 5.57
C ASP A 46 36.86 -19.72 6.31
N ALA A 47 37.67 -18.75 5.90
CA ALA A 47 37.65 -17.43 6.46
C ALA A 47 37.24 -16.41 5.39
N VAL A 48 36.33 -15.51 5.76
CA VAL A 48 35.87 -14.41 4.89
C VAL A 48 36.36 -13.08 5.49
N ILE A 49 36.98 -12.26 4.66
CA ILE A 49 37.36 -10.91 5.03
C ILE A 49 36.09 -10.03 4.93
N VAL A 50 35.69 -9.46 6.06
CA VAL A 50 34.55 -8.55 6.12
C VAL A 50 35.04 -7.12 6.20
N SER A 51 34.29 -6.20 5.60
CA SER A 51 34.54 -4.76 5.67
C SER A 51 33.24 -4.04 5.98
N GLU A 52 33.35 -2.88 6.60
CA GLU A 52 32.22 -1.98 6.77
C GLU A 52 31.72 -1.51 5.39
N LYS A 53 30.43 -1.66 5.14
CA LYS A 53 29.73 -1.18 3.94
C LYS A 53 28.40 -0.60 4.34
N ASP A 54 27.96 0.42 3.63
CA ASP A 54 26.61 0.92 3.79
C ASP A 54 25.63 -0.16 3.32
N PHE A 55 24.72 -0.54 4.20
CA PHE A 55 23.71 -1.54 3.93
C PHE A 55 22.37 -0.86 3.66
N ALA A 56 21.93 -0.91 2.41
CA ALA A 56 20.59 -0.48 2.04
C ALA A 56 19.60 -1.58 2.46
N ASN A 57 18.92 -1.36 3.57
CA ASN A 57 17.88 -2.26 4.03
C ASN A 57 16.61 -2.03 3.20
N THR A 58 16.10 -3.09 2.59
CA THR A 58 14.83 -3.05 1.83
C THR A 58 13.89 -4.14 2.33
N ILE A 59 12.62 -3.84 2.37
CA ILE A 59 11.58 -4.81 2.71
C ILE A 59 10.68 -5.03 1.51
N SER A 60 10.41 -6.31 1.20
CA SER A 60 9.46 -6.70 0.17
C SER A 60 8.07 -6.86 0.77
N LEU A 61 7.09 -6.19 0.17
CA LEU A 61 5.71 -6.11 0.65
C LEU A 61 4.75 -6.38 -0.51
N SER A 62 3.57 -6.90 -0.16
CA SER A 62 2.47 -7.03 -1.11
C SER A 62 1.55 -5.82 -1.02
N GLY A 63 1.08 -5.36 -2.16
CA GLY A 63 0.10 -4.28 -2.25
C GLY A 63 -0.82 -4.45 -3.45
N SER A 64 -1.70 -3.48 -3.64
CA SER A 64 -2.64 -3.43 -4.74
C SER A 64 -2.53 -2.11 -5.49
N ILE A 65 -2.71 -2.19 -6.80
CA ILE A 65 -2.82 -1.03 -7.66
C ILE A 65 -4.29 -0.60 -7.66
N GLU A 66 -4.53 0.65 -7.34
CA GLU A 66 -5.84 1.29 -7.38
C GLU A 66 -5.84 2.39 -8.44
N ALA A 67 -7.00 2.66 -9.04
CA ALA A 67 -7.12 3.83 -9.89
C ALA A 67 -6.94 5.11 -9.05
N ASN A 68 -6.33 6.14 -9.66
CA ASN A 68 -6.22 7.43 -8.97
C ASN A 68 -7.60 8.00 -8.65
N GLU A 69 -8.53 7.93 -9.60
CA GLU A 69 -9.94 8.27 -9.42
C GLU A 69 -10.80 7.20 -10.09
N ASN A 70 -11.88 6.80 -9.43
CA ASN A 70 -12.86 5.85 -9.91
C ASN A 70 -14.24 6.34 -9.50
N VAL A 71 -15.13 6.52 -10.46
CA VAL A 71 -16.49 6.98 -10.20
C VAL A 71 -17.50 6.18 -11.01
N GLU A 72 -18.60 5.85 -10.37
CA GLU A 72 -19.79 5.31 -11.05
C GLU A 72 -20.61 6.48 -11.61
N ILE A 73 -20.67 6.58 -12.92
CA ILE A 73 -21.50 7.57 -13.58
C ILE A 73 -22.96 7.13 -13.49
N ARG A 74 -23.76 7.97 -12.86
CA ARG A 74 -25.21 7.80 -12.68
C ARG A 74 -25.94 9.00 -13.24
N SER A 75 -27.25 8.86 -13.51
CA SER A 75 -28.08 10.01 -13.86
C SER A 75 -28.31 10.88 -12.63
N GLU A 76 -28.40 12.19 -12.81
CA GLU A 76 -28.84 13.09 -11.74
C GLU A 76 -30.36 13.36 -11.80
N VAL A 77 -31.00 12.97 -12.90
CA VAL A 77 -32.42 13.16 -13.15
C VAL A 77 -33.06 11.88 -13.67
N SER A 78 -34.36 11.76 -13.47
CA SER A 78 -35.14 10.69 -14.08
C SER A 78 -35.60 11.09 -15.50
N GLY A 79 -35.58 10.14 -16.44
CA GLY A 79 -36.05 10.38 -17.80
C GLY A 79 -35.57 9.35 -18.80
N ILE A 80 -35.94 9.52 -20.04
CA ILE A 80 -35.55 8.62 -21.14
C ILE A 80 -34.20 9.09 -21.71
N VAL A 81 -33.26 8.17 -21.89
CA VAL A 81 -31.98 8.43 -22.58
C VAL A 81 -32.27 8.76 -24.05
N GLU A 82 -31.96 9.98 -24.46
CA GLU A 82 -32.13 10.44 -25.82
C GLU A 82 -30.96 9.99 -26.69
N LYS A 83 -29.70 10.23 -26.21
CA LYS A 83 -28.50 9.93 -26.98
C LYS A 83 -27.30 9.66 -26.06
N ILE A 84 -26.44 8.75 -26.53
CA ILE A 84 -25.15 8.42 -25.89
C ILE A 84 -24.02 8.89 -26.81
N TYR A 85 -23.02 9.58 -26.27
CA TYR A 85 -21.95 10.26 -27.00
C TYR A 85 -20.57 9.65 -26.76
N PHE A 86 -20.48 8.51 -26.13
CA PHE A 86 -19.22 7.82 -25.89
C PHE A 86 -19.26 6.40 -26.47
N THR A 87 -18.08 5.87 -26.75
CA THR A 87 -17.84 4.47 -27.09
C THR A 87 -17.21 3.77 -25.89
N GLU A 88 -17.67 2.56 -25.59
CA GLU A 88 -17.16 1.75 -24.49
C GLU A 88 -15.65 1.50 -24.62
N GLY A 89 -14.93 1.54 -23.51
CA GLY A 89 -13.49 1.29 -23.47
C GLY A 89 -12.61 2.40 -24.02
N THR A 90 -13.18 3.54 -24.49
CA THR A 90 -12.41 4.69 -25.02
C THR A 90 -12.03 5.68 -23.92
N ASN A 91 -11.08 6.56 -24.23
CA ASN A 91 -10.74 7.67 -23.36
C ASN A 91 -11.71 8.84 -23.58
N VAL A 92 -12.09 9.48 -22.48
CA VAL A 92 -12.92 10.69 -22.47
C VAL A 92 -12.21 11.80 -21.72
N SER A 93 -12.47 13.04 -22.12
CA SER A 93 -11.91 14.23 -21.49
C SER A 93 -12.85 14.78 -20.43
N LYS A 94 -12.29 15.46 -19.40
CA LYS A 94 -13.09 16.16 -18.40
C LYS A 94 -14.07 17.15 -19.07
N GLY A 95 -15.35 17.11 -18.65
CA GLY A 95 -16.42 17.94 -19.20
C GLY A 95 -17.04 17.41 -20.50
N GLN A 96 -16.47 16.36 -21.12
CA GLN A 96 -17.07 15.73 -22.32
C GLN A 96 -18.47 15.24 -22.01
N VAL A 97 -19.41 15.50 -22.90
CA VAL A 97 -20.79 14.98 -22.79
C VAL A 97 -20.76 13.48 -22.99
N LEU A 98 -21.33 12.73 -22.04
CA LEU A 98 -21.42 11.27 -22.09
C LEU A 98 -22.79 10.84 -22.60
N LEU A 99 -23.85 11.44 -22.08
CA LEU A 99 -25.20 11.15 -22.54
C LEU A 99 -26.13 12.34 -22.30
N LYS A 100 -27.26 12.30 -22.99
CA LYS A 100 -28.35 13.26 -22.88
C LYS A 100 -29.63 12.52 -22.50
N VAL A 101 -30.27 13.01 -21.43
CA VAL A 101 -31.65 12.62 -21.05
C VAL A 101 -32.61 13.61 -21.70
N ASN A 102 -33.78 13.15 -22.13
CA ASN A 102 -34.79 13.97 -22.75
C ASN A 102 -35.21 15.12 -21.82
N ASP A 103 -35.17 16.34 -22.33
CA ASP A 103 -35.41 17.57 -21.58
C ASP A 103 -36.51 18.44 -22.24
N ILE A 104 -37.31 17.89 -23.16
CA ILE A 104 -38.34 18.62 -23.92
C ILE A 104 -39.30 19.34 -22.94
N GLU A 105 -39.78 18.65 -21.91
CA GLU A 105 -40.69 19.22 -20.93
C GLU A 105 -40.03 20.37 -20.15
N LEU A 106 -38.80 20.18 -19.68
CA LEU A 106 -38.03 21.21 -18.95
C LEU A 106 -37.78 22.44 -19.83
N ARG A 107 -37.54 22.27 -21.13
CA ARG A 107 -37.38 23.38 -22.06
C ARG A 107 -38.67 24.14 -22.28
N ALA A 108 -39.82 23.45 -22.35
CA ALA A 108 -41.13 24.13 -22.40
C ALA A 108 -41.39 24.94 -21.13
N GLN A 109 -41.09 24.37 -19.93
CA GLN A 109 -41.22 25.06 -18.66
C GLN A 109 -40.26 26.25 -18.60
N LEU A 110 -39.02 26.14 -19.09
CA LEU A 110 -38.07 27.26 -19.17
C LEU A 110 -38.60 28.41 -20.01
N SER A 111 -39.16 28.12 -21.19
CA SER A 111 -39.71 29.12 -22.09
C SER A 111 -40.86 29.86 -21.43
N GLN A 112 -41.75 29.16 -20.72
CA GLN A 112 -42.84 29.78 -19.94
C GLN A 112 -42.30 30.67 -18.84
N ALA A 113 -41.32 30.20 -18.02
CA ALA A 113 -40.72 30.97 -16.95
C ALA A 113 -39.98 32.21 -17.47
N GLN A 114 -39.27 32.10 -18.58
CA GLN A 114 -38.61 33.23 -19.22
C GLN A 114 -39.56 34.32 -19.69
N THR A 115 -40.75 33.93 -20.23
CA THR A 115 -41.77 34.89 -20.62
C THR A 115 -42.30 35.65 -19.42
N ARG A 116 -42.59 34.97 -18.30
CA ARG A 116 -43.04 35.59 -17.06
C ARG A 116 -41.97 36.51 -16.47
N GLN A 117 -40.70 36.06 -16.44
CA GLN A 117 -39.55 36.83 -15.98
C GLN A 117 -39.39 38.14 -16.79
N SER A 118 -39.52 38.03 -18.14
CA SER A 118 -39.41 39.21 -19.02
C SER A 118 -40.50 40.25 -18.72
N LEU A 119 -41.74 39.80 -18.54
CA LEU A 119 -42.83 40.70 -18.16
C LEU A 119 -42.55 41.38 -16.80
N ALA A 120 -42.12 40.63 -15.80
CA ALA A 120 -41.79 41.17 -14.47
C ALA A 120 -40.61 42.13 -14.52
N SER A 121 -39.62 41.85 -15.35
CA SER A 121 -38.45 42.75 -15.58
C SER A 121 -38.87 44.08 -16.17
N GLU A 122 -39.83 44.09 -17.10
CA GLU A 122 -40.37 45.33 -17.64
C GLU A 122 -41.24 46.08 -16.61
N ASN A 123 -41.96 45.38 -15.77
CA ASN A 123 -42.72 46.00 -14.68
C ASN A 123 -41.78 46.62 -13.64
N ASP A 124 -40.73 45.91 -13.21
CA ASP A 124 -39.71 46.44 -12.30
C ASP A 124 -39.04 47.69 -12.89
N ARG A 125 -38.66 47.65 -14.16
CA ARG A 125 -38.05 48.80 -14.86
C ARG A 125 -39.00 50.00 -14.88
N ARG A 126 -40.30 49.79 -15.19
CA ARG A 126 -41.32 50.86 -15.20
C ARG A 126 -41.57 51.42 -13.82
N ALA A 127 -41.71 50.53 -12.83
CA ALA A 127 -41.92 50.94 -11.43
C ALA A 127 -40.74 51.77 -10.92
N LYS A 128 -39.50 51.39 -11.26
CA LYS A 128 -38.30 52.14 -10.91
C LYS A 128 -38.32 53.59 -11.48
N LEU A 129 -38.73 53.72 -12.76
CA LEU A 129 -38.86 55.06 -13.41
C LEU A 129 -39.95 55.91 -12.82
N LEU A 130 -41.10 55.31 -12.40
CA LEU A 130 -42.22 56.00 -11.77
C LEU A 130 -41.86 56.41 -10.34
N LEU A 131 -41.15 55.58 -9.60
CA LEU A 131 -40.63 55.94 -8.27
C LEU A 131 -39.66 57.12 -8.33
N GLN A 132 -38.76 57.15 -9.32
CA GLN A 132 -37.84 58.28 -9.53
C GLN A 132 -38.56 59.60 -9.86
N LYS A 133 -39.82 59.51 -10.37
CA LYS A 133 -40.69 60.66 -10.62
C LYS A 133 -41.70 60.92 -9.50
N GLU A 134 -41.55 60.21 -8.35
CA GLU A 134 -42.44 60.30 -7.21
C GLU A 134 -43.90 59.98 -7.56
N ALA A 135 -44.11 59.18 -8.63
CA ALA A 135 -45.45 58.82 -9.12
C ALA A 135 -46.00 57.53 -8.52
N ILE A 136 -45.19 56.77 -7.79
CA ILE A 136 -45.59 55.58 -7.00
C ILE A 136 -44.89 55.56 -5.65
N SER A 137 -45.38 54.75 -4.72
CA SER A 137 -44.75 54.53 -3.42
C SER A 137 -43.51 53.61 -3.51
N GLN A 138 -42.63 53.72 -2.50
CA GLN A 138 -41.50 52.76 -2.35
C GLN A 138 -42.03 51.33 -2.22
N GLU A 139 -43.12 51.11 -1.52
CA GLU A 139 -43.73 49.79 -1.34
C GLU A 139 -44.16 49.18 -2.69
N GLU A 140 -44.79 49.95 -3.56
CA GLU A 140 -45.20 49.45 -4.90
C GLU A 140 -44.00 49.07 -5.76
N TYR A 141 -42.89 49.82 -5.71
CA TYR A 141 -41.64 49.44 -6.36
C TYR A 141 -41.04 48.16 -5.76
N ASP A 142 -41.01 48.07 -4.43
CA ASP A 142 -40.43 46.93 -3.75
C ASP A 142 -41.19 45.63 -4.07
N ILE A 143 -42.52 45.68 -4.23
CA ILE A 143 -43.34 44.55 -4.68
C ILE A 143 -42.96 44.13 -6.11
N ALA A 144 -42.88 45.07 -7.06
CA ALA A 144 -42.53 44.79 -8.44
C ALA A 144 -41.11 44.20 -8.56
N SER A 145 -40.16 44.74 -7.79
CA SER A 145 -38.80 44.29 -7.73
C SER A 145 -38.68 42.90 -7.09
N ALA A 146 -39.45 42.61 -6.04
CA ALA A 146 -39.48 41.28 -5.41
C ALA A 146 -40.04 40.23 -6.36
N GLU A 147 -41.10 40.52 -7.12
CA GLU A 147 -41.67 39.62 -8.12
C GLU A 147 -40.66 39.29 -9.24
N TYR A 148 -39.97 40.29 -9.79
CA TYR A 148 -38.93 40.06 -10.78
C TYR A 148 -37.81 39.15 -10.25
N ARG A 149 -37.35 39.41 -9.02
CA ARG A 149 -36.29 38.58 -8.39
C ARG A 149 -36.78 37.13 -8.19
N SER A 150 -38.00 36.92 -7.78
CA SER A 150 -38.61 35.60 -7.61
C SER A 150 -38.67 34.81 -8.91
N LEU A 151 -39.20 35.42 -10.00
CA LEU A 151 -39.30 34.78 -11.30
C LEU A 151 -37.95 34.53 -11.94
N LYS A 152 -36.96 35.40 -11.73
CA LYS A 152 -35.58 35.20 -12.12
C LYS A 152 -34.98 33.97 -11.44
N ALA A 153 -35.17 33.79 -10.13
CA ALA A 153 -34.74 32.65 -9.37
C ALA A 153 -35.40 31.33 -9.89
N GLN A 154 -36.69 31.39 -10.22
CA GLN A 154 -37.41 30.24 -10.79
C GLN A 154 -36.83 29.84 -12.16
N THR A 155 -36.54 30.81 -13.03
CA THR A 155 -35.89 30.56 -14.31
C THR A 155 -34.54 29.90 -14.15
N GLN A 156 -33.72 30.39 -13.20
CA GLN A 156 -32.39 29.76 -12.88
C GLN A 156 -32.54 28.32 -12.37
N LEU A 157 -33.57 28.05 -11.54
CA LEU A 157 -33.83 26.67 -11.07
C LEU A 157 -34.10 25.70 -12.24
N ILE A 158 -34.96 26.09 -13.18
CA ILE A 158 -35.25 25.26 -14.34
C ILE A 158 -34.02 25.08 -15.23
N GLN A 159 -33.19 26.13 -15.41
CA GLN A 159 -31.93 26.04 -16.14
C GLN A 159 -30.96 25.03 -15.49
N ALA A 160 -30.87 25.02 -14.14
CA ALA A 160 -30.06 24.06 -13.41
C ALA A 160 -30.60 22.62 -13.60
N GLN A 161 -31.91 22.43 -13.62
CA GLN A 161 -32.51 21.11 -13.90
C GLN A 161 -32.19 20.63 -15.34
N ILE A 162 -32.26 21.52 -16.33
CA ILE A 162 -31.87 21.21 -17.71
C ILE A 162 -30.37 20.87 -17.78
N ALA A 163 -29.51 21.58 -17.07
CA ALA A 163 -28.08 21.28 -17.03
C ALA A 163 -27.82 19.84 -16.56
N LYS A 164 -28.56 19.35 -15.56
CA LYS A 164 -28.48 17.98 -15.03
C LYS A 164 -28.92 16.91 -16.01
N THR A 165 -29.70 17.23 -17.05
CA THR A 165 -30.07 16.26 -18.10
C THR A 165 -28.92 15.91 -19.03
N THR A 166 -27.82 16.66 -19.01
CA THR A 166 -26.62 16.43 -19.80
C THR A 166 -25.51 15.93 -18.89
N ILE A 167 -25.32 14.60 -18.86
CA ILE A 167 -24.32 13.98 -18.01
C ILE A 167 -22.96 14.11 -18.67
N ARG A 168 -21.95 14.58 -17.90
CA ARG A 168 -20.60 14.85 -18.36
C ARG A 168 -19.58 14.10 -17.51
N ALA A 169 -18.40 13.84 -18.14
CA ALA A 169 -17.28 13.25 -17.44
C ALA A 169 -16.70 14.22 -16.38
N PRO A 170 -16.61 13.84 -15.08
CA PRO A 170 -16.10 14.70 -14.02
C PRO A 170 -14.58 14.88 -14.11
N PHE A 171 -13.85 13.92 -14.67
CA PHE A 171 -12.41 13.95 -14.93
C PHE A 171 -12.08 13.22 -16.24
N SER A 172 -10.87 13.35 -16.72
CA SER A 172 -10.39 12.63 -17.91
C SER A 172 -9.94 11.22 -17.53
N GLY A 173 -10.37 10.21 -18.31
CA GLY A 173 -10.06 8.83 -18.01
C GLY A 173 -10.64 7.87 -19.04
N LYS A 174 -10.53 6.58 -18.77
CA LYS A 174 -11.07 5.51 -19.57
C LYS A 174 -12.48 5.15 -19.11
N ILE A 175 -13.44 5.19 -20.03
CA ILE A 175 -14.83 4.84 -19.75
C ILE A 175 -15.02 3.32 -19.88
N GLY A 176 -15.79 2.73 -18.97
CA GLY A 176 -16.08 1.31 -18.94
C GLY A 176 -17.20 0.89 -19.88
N LEU A 177 -17.75 -0.28 -19.63
CA LEU A 177 -18.92 -0.80 -20.34
C LEU A 177 -20.17 -0.02 -19.91
N ARG A 178 -21.11 0.18 -20.82
CA ARG A 178 -22.40 0.82 -20.55
C ARG A 178 -23.43 -0.21 -20.10
N ASN A 179 -24.28 0.16 -19.17
CA ASN A 179 -25.40 -0.67 -18.71
C ASN A 179 -26.75 -0.19 -19.24
N ILE A 180 -26.74 0.75 -20.18
CA ILE A 180 -27.94 1.39 -20.71
C ILE A 180 -27.88 1.50 -22.24
N SER A 181 -29.03 1.72 -22.85
CA SER A 181 -29.18 1.98 -24.29
C SER A 181 -30.03 3.23 -24.53
N PRO A 182 -29.94 3.87 -25.71
CA PRO A 182 -30.90 4.90 -26.08
C PRO A 182 -32.33 4.37 -25.94
N GLY A 183 -33.25 5.17 -25.43
CA GLY A 183 -34.60 4.77 -25.10
C GLY A 183 -34.83 4.18 -23.72
N THR A 184 -33.74 3.83 -22.98
CA THR A 184 -33.85 3.36 -21.57
C THR A 184 -34.35 4.48 -20.68
N TYR A 185 -35.27 4.19 -19.78
CA TYR A 185 -35.66 5.08 -18.69
C TYR A 185 -34.62 4.96 -17.54
N VAL A 186 -33.99 6.07 -17.19
CA VAL A 186 -32.98 6.14 -16.13
C VAL A 186 -33.48 6.92 -14.92
N THR A 187 -32.94 6.62 -13.76
CA THR A 187 -33.18 7.28 -12.48
C THR A 187 -31.84 7.57 -11.79
N PRO A 188 -31.78 8.35 -10.72
CA PRO A 188 -30.54 8.60 -9.98
C PRO A 188 -29.84 7.34 -9.44
N THR A 189 -30.56 6.24 -9.30
CA THR A 189 -29.98 4.93 -8.89
C THR A 189 -29.42 4.13 -10.03
N THR A 190 -29.75 4.46 -11.30
CA THR A 190 -29.31 3.70 -12.48
C THR A 190 -27.84 3.93 -12.75
N LEU A 191 -27.05 2.84 -12.71
CA LEU A 191 -25.65 2.86 -13.11
C LEU A 191 -25.55 2.92 -14.64
N ILE A 192 -24.93 3.98 -15.15
CA ILE A 192 -24.73 4.19 -16.58
C ILE A 192 -23.45 3.48 -17.03
N THR A 193 -22.33 3.80 -16.39
CA THR A 193 -21.01 3.26 -16.69
C THR A 193 -20.05 3.60 -15.54
N LYS A 194 -18.83 3.05 -15.58
CA LYS A 194 -17.74 3.45 -14.68
C LYS A 194 -16.72 4.28 -15.45
N LEU A 195 -16.19 5.30 -14.81
CA LEU A 195 -15.09 6.12 -15.33
C LEU A 195 -13.90 5.99 -14.42
N VAL A 196 -12.76 5.64 -15.00
CA VAL A 196 -11.52 5.34 -14.26
C VAL A 196 -10.40 6.23 -14.80
N SER A 197 -9.71 6.94 -13.93
CA SER A 197 -8.50 7.67 -14.30
C SER A 197 -7.37 6.67 -14.55
N SER A 198 -6.72 6.74 -15.72
CA SER A 198 -5.70 5.78 -16.16
C SER A 198 -4.28 6.36 -16.23
N ASN A 199 -4.12 7.69 -16.21
CA ASN A 199 -2.82 8.35 -16.40
C ASN A 199 -1.91 8.23 -15.17
N GLN A 200 -2.52 8.08 -14.00
CA GLN A 200 -1.84 7.83 -12.73
C GLN A 200 -2.56 6.71 -12.01
N VAL A 201 -1.81 5.97 -11.21
CA VAL A 201 -2.34 4.92 -10.34
C VAL A 201 -1.85 5.11 -8.91
N LYS A 202 -2.65 4.68 -7.96
CA LYS A 202 -2.29 4.59 -6.55
C LYS A 202 -1.85 3.18 -6.23
N ILE A 203 -0.79 3.06 -5.46
CA ILE A 203 -0.33 1.79 -4.90
C ILE A 203 -0.66 1.83 -3.41
N SER A 204 -1.54 0.94 -2.96
CA SER A 204 -1.96 0.79 -1.57
C SER A 204 -1.30 -0.44 -0.99
N PHE A 205 -0.57 -0.28 0.11
CA PHE A 205 0.12 -1.36 0.79
C PHE A 205 0.20 -1.08 2.29
N SER A 206 0.51 -2.11 3.07
CA SER A 206 0.63 -2.01 4.52
C SER A 206 2.00 -2.49 4.98
N ILE A 207 2.57 -1.79 5.96
CA ILE A 207 3.84 -2.15 6.58
C ILE A 207 3.61 -2.58 8.03
N PRO A 208 4.39 -3.52 8.58
CA PRO A 208 4.36 -3.84 10.00
C PRO A 208 4.71 -2.63 10.88
N GLU A 209 4.05 -2.49 12.04
CA GLU A 209 4.22 -1.41 13.01
C GLU A 209 5.69 -1.10 13.33
N LYS A 210 6.52 -2.15 13.45
CA LYS A 210 7.95 -2.01 13.78
C LYS A 210 8.76 -1.15 12.79
N TYR A 211 8.27 -0.97 11.56
CA TYR A 211 8.91 -0.15 10.54
C TYR A 211 8.25 1.22 10.36
N ALA A 212 7.20 1.52 11.13
CA ALA A 212 6.42 2.76 10.97
C ALA A 212 7.27 4.03 11.10
N SER A 213 8.26 4.03 11.99
CA SER A 213 9.18 5.16 12.21
C SER A 213 10.27 5.33 11.14
N GLU A 214 10.41 4.34 10.24
CA GLU A 214 11.45 4.36 9.20
C GLU A 214 10.94 4.88 7.86
N VAL A 215 9.62 5.04 7.71
CA VAL A 215 8.98 5.46 6.46
C VAL A 215 8.51 6.90 6.55
N GLU A 216 8.87 7.68 5.54
CA GLU A 216 8.54 9.10 5.45
C GLU A 216 7.78 9.40 4.16
N ASN A 217 6.96 10.47 4.20
CA ASN A 217 6.33 11.00 3.00
C ASN A 217 7.41 11.42 1.98
N ASN A 218 7.08 11.32 0.71
CA ASN A 218 7.97 11.59 -0.43
C ASN A 218 9.06 10.53 -0.68
N THR A 219 9.09 9.43 0.06
CA THR A 219 9.99 8.30 -0.21
C THR A 219 9.63 7.65 -1.55
N ASN A 220 10.64 7.42 -2.39
CA ASN A 220 10.48 6.66 -3.63
C ASN A 220 10.55 5.16 -3.33
N ILE A 221 9.58 4.43 -3.86
CA ILE A 221 9.52 2.98 -3.78
C ILE A 221 9.62 2.39 -5.19
N GLN A 222 10.11 1.18 -5.29
CA GLN A 222 10.05 0.39 -6.51
C GLN A 222 8.98 -0.70 -6.35
N PHE A 223 8.32 -1.04 -7.44
CA PHE A 223 7.37 -2.14 -7.45
C PHE A 223 7.35 -2.87 -8.79
N THR A 224 6.93 -4.11 -8.75
CA THR A 224 6.73 -4.97 -9.91
C THR A 224 5.30 -5.50 -9.92
N ILE A 225 4.81 -5.85 -11.09
CA ILE A 225 3.51 -6.48 -11.27
C ILE A 225 3.68 -7.92 -11.78
N PRO A 226 2.73 -8.82 -11.51
CA PRO A 226 2.78 -10.19 -12.01
C PRO A 226 2.98 -10.23 -13.54
N ASN A 227 3.78 -11.18 -13.99
CA ASN A 227 4.08 -11.41 -15.42
C ASN A 227 4.79 -10.25 -16.16
N ASN A 228 5.29 -9.26 -15.45
CA ASN A 228 6.11 -8.20 -16.02
C ASN A 228 7.32 -7.92 -15.12
N PRO A 229 8.56 -8.23 -15.55
CA PRO A 229 9.78 -8.00 -14.77
C PRO A 229 10.19 -6.51 -14.71
N GLU A 230 9.50 -5.63 -15.42
CA GLU A 230 9.76 -4.19 -15.43
C GLU A 230 9.55 -3.61 -14.03
N LYS A 231 10.55 -2.89 -13.52
CA LYS A 231 10.44 -2.16 -12.25
C LYS A 231 9.84 -0.79 -12.49
N PHE A 232 8.75 -0.52 -11.79
CA PHE A 232 8.09 0.77 -11.78
C PHE A 232 8.47 1.53 -10.52
N THR A 233 8.44 2.86 -10.60
CA THR A 233 8.70 3.73 -9.45
C THR A 233 7.41 4.42 -9.02
N ALA A 234 7.18 4.48 -7.73
CA ALA A 234 6.10 5.25 -7.14
C ALA A 234 6.62 6.10 -5.99
N LYS A 235 5.90 7.17 -5.67
CA LYS A 235 6.25 8.09 -4.60
C LYS A 235 5.19 8.03 -3.50
N ILE A 236 5.60 7.79 -2.25
CA ILE A 236 4.71 7.83 -1.09
C ILE A 236 4.18 9.24 -0.92
N TYR A 237 2.86 9.41 -0.92
CA TYR A 237 2.22 10.71 -0.72
C TYR A 237 1.33 10.76 0.53
N ALA A 238 0.93 9.61 1.06
CA ALA A 238 0.10 9.55 2.26
C ALA A 238 0.43 8.32 3.10
N ILE A 239 0.50 8.53 4.39
CA ILE A 239 0.67 7.51 5.43
C ILE A 239 -0.52 7.68 6.37
N GLU A 240 -1.23 6.60 6.67
CA GLU A 240 -2.35 6.62 7.59
C GLU A 240 -1.86 7.03 8.99
N PRO A 241 -2.53 7.95 9.71
CA PRO A 241 -2.09 8.40 11.04
C PRO A 241 -2.34 7.36 12.13
N GLU A 242 -3.03 6.28 11.85
CA GLU A 242 -3.43 5.24 12.79
C GLU A 242 -2.96 3.86 12.33
N ILE A 243 -2.49 3.06 13.29
CA ILE A 243 -2.13 1.66 13.06
C ILE A 243 -3.40 0.79 13.16
N GLU A 244 -3.63 -0.02 12.13
CA GLU A 244 -4.70 -1.01 12.16
C GLU A 244 -4.43 -2.05 13.24
N THR A 245 -5.22 -2.04 14.31
CA THR A 245 -4.97 -2.85 15.52
C THR A 245 -5.13 -4.35 15.29
N SER A 246 -5.99 -4.74 14.36
CA SER A 246 -6.26 -6.15 14.04
C SER A 246 -5.09 -6.83 13.35
N THR A 247 -4.37 -6.10 12.49
CA THR A 247 -3.25 -6.61 11.69
C THR A 247 -1.89 -6.11 12.16
N ARG A 248 -1.85 -5.13 13.07
CA ARG A 248 -0.63 -4.43 13.50
C ARG A 248 0.17 -3.87 12.33
N THR A 249 -0.54 -3.25 11.39
CA THR A 249 0.07 -2.66 10.20
C THR A 249 -0.33 -1.19 10.04
N LEU A 250 0.56 -0.44 9.38
CA LEU A 250 0.36 0.94 8.97
C LEU A 250 0.10 0.99 7.47
N LYS A 251 -1.03 1.55 7.07
CA LYS A 251 -1.41 1.65 5.66
C LYS A 251 -0.74 2.85 5.00
N ILE A 252 -0.20 2.61 3.81
CA ILE A 252 0.55 3.60 3.03
C ILE A 252 0.00 3.65 1.61
N ARG A 253 0.00 4.86 1.05
CA ARG A 253 -0.34 5.07 -0.36
C ARG A 253 0.80 5.78 -1.08
N ALA A 254 1.15 5.23 -2.22
CA ALA A 254 2.08 5.84 -3.16
C ALA A 254 1.39 6.10 -4.50
N ILE A 255 1.91 7.04 -5.27
CA ILE A 255 1.40 7.40 -6.60
C ILE A 255 2.46 7.09 -7.65
N ALA A 256 2.04 6.50 -8.77
CA ALA A 256 2.90 6.21 -9.91
C ALA A 256 2.27 6.75 -11.20
N GLU A 257 3.12 7.23 -12.11
CA GLU A 257 2.71 7.60 -13.45
C GLU A 257 2.42 6.35 -14.31
N ASN A 258 1.39 6.43 -15.14
CA ASN A 258 0.96 5.34 -16.01
C ASN A 258 0.63 5.83 -17.43
N PRO A 259 1.56 6.51 -18.12
CA PRO A 259 1.27 7.15 -19.43
C PRO A 259 0.85 6.15 -20.51
N ASN A 260 1.31 4.92 -20.41
CA ASN A 260 1.05 3.87 -21.40
C ASN A 260 -0.13 2.95 -21.01
N GLY A 261 -0.78 3.18 -19.86
CA GLY A 261 -1.88 2.35 -19.40
C GLY A 261 -1.51 0.90 -19.06
N LYS A 262 -0.21 0.61 -18.86
CA LYS A 262 0.29 -0.75 -18.52
C LYS A 262 -0.15 -1.21 -17.13
N LEU A 263 -0.32 -0.27 -16.21
CA LEU A 263 -0.73 -0.54 -14.83
C LEU A 263 -2.25 -0.53 -14.75
N LEU A 264 -2.83 -1.71 -14.53
CA LEU A 264 -4.28 -1.87 -14.42
C LEU A 264 -4.71 -1.83 -12.94
N ALA A 265 -5.72 -1.03 -12.63
CA ALA A 265 -6.32 -1.02 -11.31
C ALA A 265 -6.91 -2.41 -10.97
N GLY A 266 -6.74 -2.85 -9.73
CA GLY A 266 -7.11 -4.18 -9.27
C GLY A 266 -5.97 -5.22 -9.35
N THR A 267 -4.83 -4.88 -9.95
CA THR A 267 -3.68 -5.79 -10.03
C THR A 267 -2.89 -5.75 -8.72
N PHE A 268 -2.33 -6.89 -8.32
CA PHE A 268 -1.36 -6.96 -7.22
C PHE A 268 -0.01 -6.34 -7.63
N ALA A 269 0.70 -5.82 -6.65
CA ALA A 269 2.05 -5.32 -6.81
C ALA A 269 2.95 -5.87 -5.71
N THR A 270 4.18 -6.22 -6.07
CA THR A 270 5.25 -6.49 -5.11
C THR A 270 6.08 -5.23 -4.97
N ILE A 271 6.10 -4.66 -3.76
CA ILE A 271 6.73 -3.39 -3.45
C ILE A 271 8.07 -3.65 -2.77
N GLU A 272 9.12 -3.00 -3.24
CA GLU A 272 10.42 -2.91 -2.59
C GLU A 272 10.50 -1.54 -1.90
N LEU A 273 10.30 -1.53 -0.58
CA LEU A 273 10.35 -0.33 0.23
C LEU A 273 11.74 -0.17 0.83
N PRO A 274 12.50 0.89 0.48
CA PRO A 274 13.76 1.18 1.14
C PRO A 274 13.50 1.67 2.57
N LEU A 275 14.16 1.05 3.53
CA LEU A 275 14.25 1.48 4.92
C LEU A 275 15.51 2.34 5.12
N LYS A 276 15.70 2.86 6.31
CA LYS A 276 16.91 3.66 6.62
C LYS A 276 18.18 2.87 6.34
N ASN A 277 19.13 3.48 5.64
CA ASN A 277 20.43 2.90 5.39
C ASN A 277 21.22 2.77 6.71
N ILE A 278 21.75 1.58 6.95
CA ILE A 278 22.64 1.30 8.06
C ILE A 278 24.05 1.59 7.57
N LYS A 279 24.64 2.71 8.04
CA LYS A 279 26.02 3.07 7.70
C LYS A 279 27.02 2.21 8.48
N GLY A 280 28.09 1.78 7.80
CA GLY A 280 29.15 1.02 8.44
C GLY A 280 28.72 -0.38 8.91
N ALA A 281 27.74 -1.00 8.26
CA ALA A 281 27.30 -2.35 8.58
C ALA A 281 28.34 -3.37 8.16
N ILE A 282 28.59 -4.36 9.02
CA ILE A 282 29.43 -5.52 8.71
C ILE A 282 28.51 -6.67 8.29
N GLN A 283 28.59 -7.06 7.02
CA GLN A 283 27.86 -8.22 6.50
C GLN A 283 28.69 -9.48 6.70
N ILE A 284 28.09 -10.48 7.33
CA ILE A 284 28.71 -11.79 7.55
C ILE A 284 27.81 -12.91 7.00
N PRO A 285 28.37 -13.99 6.48
CA PRO A 285 27.58 -15.16 6.08
C PRO A 285 26.78 -15.71 7.27
N SER A 286 25.53 -16.10 7.03
CA SER A 286 24.69 -16.66 8.10
C SER A 286 25.29 -17.90 8.77
N GLU A 287 26.10 -18.65 8.03
CA GLU A 287 26.81 -19.86 8.48
C GLU A 287 27.92 -19.54 9.51
N ALA A 288 28.47 -18.32 9.49
CA ALA A 288 29.49 -17.88 10.44
C ALA A 288 28.91 -17.48 11.81
N VAL A 289 27.58 -17.35 11.93
CA VAL A 289 26.90 -16.96 13.18
C VAL A 289 26.54 -18.21 13.97
N VAL A 290 27.16 -18.36 15.13
CA VAL A 290 26.94 -19.51 16.03
C VAL A 290 26.05 -19.04 17.19
N PRO A 291 24.84 -19.66 17.36
CA PRO A 291 24.01 -19.40 18.51
C PRO A 291 24.61 -20.03 19.78
N VAL A 292 24.68 -19.26 20.85
CA VAL A 292 25.13 -19.70 22.18
C VAL A 292 24.05 -19.40 23.22
N GLN A 293 24.18 -19.93 24.46
CA GLN A 293 23.17 -19.73 25.50
C GLN A 293 22.87 -18.26 25.77
N ASP A 294 23.88 -17.39 25.70
CA ASP A 294 23.76 -15.96 26.01
C ASP A 294 23.78 -15.05 24.78
N GLY A 295 23.37 -15.55 23.61
CA GLY A 295 23.28 -14.72 22.40
C GLY A 295 23.89 -15.36 21.16
N LYS A 296 24.56 -14.56 20.34
CA LYS A 296 25.19 -14.99 19.10
C LYS A 296 26.65 -14.58 19.08
N VAL A 297 27.52 -15.47 18.58
CA VAL A 297 28.94 -15.24 18.46
C VAL A 297 29.42 -15.50 17.05
N VAL A 298 30.57 -14.91 16.69
CA VAL A 298 31.37 -15.24 15.53
C VAL A 298 32.79 -15.52 15.97
N TYR A 299 33.50 -16.34 15.19
CA TYR A 299 34.92 -16.62 15.42
C TYR A 299 35.75 -15.80 14.43
N ILE A 300 36.65 -14.96 14.96
CA ILE A 300 37.60 -14.20 14.15
C ILE A 300 38.98 -14.84 14.23
N ALA A 301 39.67 -14.91 13.09
CA ALA A 301 41.05 -15.37 13.04
C ALA A 301 41.97 -14.29 13.58
N ASN A 302 42.68 -14.60 14.67
CA ASN A 302 43.67 -13.70 15.27
C ASN A 302 44.97 -14.50 15.56
N ASN A 303 46.04 -14.18 14.86
CA ASN A 303 47.37 -14.84 15.01
C ASN A 303 47.28 -16.38 14.94
N GLY A 304 46.54 -16.93 13.98
CA GLY A 304 46.39 -18.37 13.79
C GLY A 304 45.51 -19.07 14.83
N LYS A 305 44.80 -18.34 15.68
CA LYS A 305 43.82 -18.85 16.65
C LYS A 305 42.45 -18.26 16.39
N ALA A 306 41.42 -19.05 16.60
CA ALA A 306 40.05 -18.55 16.59
C ALA A 306 39.74 -17.82 17.91
N LYS A 307 39.29 -16.57 17.80
CA LYS A 307 38.82 -15.77 18.95
C LYS A 307 37.32 -15.60 18.82
N GLU A 308 36.60 -15.98 19.86
CA GLU A 308 35.16 -15.76 19.96
C GLU A 308 34.88 -14.28 20.23
N VAL A 309 33.88 -13.74 19.45
CA VAL A 309 33.38 -12.36 19.61
C VAL A 309 31.87 -12.38 19.64
N LYS A 310 31.27 -11.83 20.68
CA LYS A 310 29.84 -11.68 20.81
C LYS A 310 29.36 -10.58 19.85
N ILE A 311 28.27 -10.86 19.13
CA ILE A 311 27.69 -9.94 18.15
C ILE A 311 26.20 -9.73 18.41
N GLU A 312 25.71 -8.57 18.01
CA GLU A 312 24.29 -8.28 17.87
C GLU A 312 23.95 -8.24 16.37
N THR A 313 22.92 -8.98 15.98
CA THR A 313 22.45 -9.02 14.59
C THR A 313 21.26 -8.09 14.44
N ILE A 314 21.34 -7.14 13.49
CA ILE A 314 20.28 -6.14 13.23
C ILE A 314 19.22 -6.74 12.28
N THR A 315 19.66 -7.35 11.19
CA THR A 315 18.76 -7.93 10.17
C THR A 315 19.37 -9.15 9.52
N ARG A 316 18.57 -9.96 8.87
CA ARG A 316 18.98 -11.10 8.04
C ARG A 316 18.37 -10.94 6.65
N THR A 317 19.20 -11.06 5.63
CA THR A 317 18.80 -11.05 4.21
C THR A 317 18.74 -12.47 3.65
#